data_b51b4ca39b70b2998985256d3ce37a10
#
_entry.id   b51b4ca39b70b2998985256d3ce37a10
#
_cell.length_a   1.000
_cell.length_b   1.000
_cell.length_c   1.000
_cell.angle_alpha   90.00
_cell.angle_beta   90.00
_cell.angle_gamma   90.00
#
_symmetry.space_group_name_H-M   'P 1'
#
loop_
_entity.id
_entity.type
_entity.pdbx_description
1 polymer ?
#
loop_
_entity_poly.entity_id
_entity_poly.type
_entity_poly.pdbx_seq_one_letter_code
_entity_poly.pdbx_strand_id
1 'polypeptide(L)'
;MENERIAPTTGIVINRLDHLVLTVANLQKTIDFYVKVLGMEVVRFGEGRYALQFGRQKINLHERGREFEPKADTPLPGSADLCFIADTPLDDVIRHLESCGVPIEEGPAARTGAMGEIRSVYVRDPDRNLIEISNYVSE
;
A
#
# COMPACT_ATOMS: atom_id res chain seq x y z
N MET A 1 -17.12 14.14 3.40
CA MET A 1 -17.33 12.83 4.02
C MET A 1 -16.77 12.82 5.42
N GLU A 2 -17.51 12.27 6.33
CA GLU A 2 -17.11 12.24 7.73
C GLU A 2 -17.11 10.81 8.24
N ASN A 3 -16.22 10.54 9.17
CA ASN A 3 -16.17 9.29 9.89
C ASN A 3 -16.84 9.46 11.24
N GLU A 4 -17.69 8.51 11.61
CA GLU A 4 -18.27 8.46 12.93
C GLU A 4 -17.30 7.75 13.85
N ARG A 5 -16.93 8.36 14.97
CA ARG A 5 -15.97 7.82 15.92
C ARG A 5 -16.66 7.33 17.17
N ILE A 6 -16.32 6.11 17.55
CA ILE A 6 -16.83 5.50 18.78
C ILE A 6 -15.67 5.42 19.75
N ALA A 7 -15.85 5.99 20.95
CA ALA A 7 -14.80 6.03 21.96
C ALA A 7 -14.39 4.60 22.40
N PRO A 8 -13.09 4.34 22.56
CA PRO A 8 -12.63 3.04 23.02
C PRO A 8 -12.95 2.82 24.49
N THR A 9 -13.10 1.54 24.86
CA THR A 9 -13.37 1.15 26.24
C THR A 9 -12.21 0.36 26.86
N THR A 10 -11.10 0.21 26.15
CA THR A 10 -9.96 -0.55 26.63
C THR A 10 -8.80 0.39 27.02
N GLY A 11 -7.82 -0.18 27.70
CA GLY A 11 -6.61 0.53 28.10
C GLY A 11 -5.52 0.58 27.04
N ILE A 12 -5.68 -0.10 25.89
CA ILE A 12 -4.70 -0.06 24.80
C ILE A 12 -4.99 1.11 23.89
N VAL A 13 -3.95 1.88 23.58
CA VAL A 13 -4.04 2.99 22.62
C VAL A 13 -3.07 2.69 21.49
N ILE A 14 -3.60 2.41 20.31
CA ILE A 14 -2.78 2.16 19.12
C ILE A 14 -2.44 3.52 18.48
N ASN A 15 -1.14 3.77 18.29
CA ASN A 15 -0.67 5.01 17.69
C ASN A 15 -0.82 4.98 16.17
N ARG A 16 -0.24 3.97 15.54
CA ARG A 16 -0.22 3.87 14.08
C ARG A 16 0.16 2.46 13.65
N LEU A 17 0.01 2.21 12.37
CA LEU A 17 0.57 1.02 11.75
C LEU A 17 2.06 1.25 11.52
N ASP A 18 2.92 0.35 11.98
CA ASP A 18 4.36 0.44 11.73
C ASP A 18 4.72 -0.23 10.40
N HIS A 19 4.29 -1.45 10.24
CA HIS A 19 4.47 -2.20 8.98
C HIS A 19 3.40 -3.27 8.87
N LEU A 20 3.23 -3.76 7.67
CA LEU A 20 2.45 -4.95 7.39
C LEU A 20 3.30 -5.91 6.57
N VAL A 21 2.85 -7.14 6.45
CA VAL A 21 3.53 -8.16 5.65
C VAL A 21 2.65 -8.49 4.45
N LEU A 22 3.23 -8.41 3.27
CA LEU A 22 2.56 -8.78 2.02
C LEU A 22 3.18 -10.08 1.52
N THR A 23 2.36 -11.09 1.29
CA THR A 23 2.81 -12.33 0.66
C THR A 23 2.67 -12.17 -0.84
N VAL A 24 3.74 -12.45 -1.57
CA VAL A 24 3.81 -12.20 -3.01
C VAL A 24 4.22 -13.48 -3.75
N ALA A 25 3.79 -13.60 -5.00
CA ALA A 25 4.12 -14.77 -5.81
C ALA A 25 5.57 -14.72 -6.30
N ASN A 26 6.05 -13.52 -6.65
CA ASN A 26 7.40 -13.33 -7.18
C ASN A 26 8.01 -12.07 -6.57
N LEU A 27 9.02 -12.27 -5.76
CA LEU A 27 9.65 -11.18 -5.01
C LEU A 27 10.18 -10.08 -5.92
N GLN A 28 10.91 -10.44 -6.98
CA GLN A 28 11.54 -9.46 -7.86
C GLN A 28 10.51 -8.63 -8.64
N LYS A 29 9.45 -9.25 -9.12
CA LYS A 29 8.38 -8.53 -9.84
C LYS A 29 7.69 -7.53 -8.92
N THR A 30 7.47 -7.91 -7.67
CA THR A 30 6.88 -7.03 -6.67
C THR A 30 7.78 -5.84 -6.37
N ILE A 31 9.08 -6.11 -6.13
CA ILE A 31 10.05 -5.06 -5.88
C ILE A 31 10.10 -4.10 -7.07
N ASP A 32 10.18 -4.61 -8.28
CA ASP A 32 10.25 -3.77 -9.49
C ASP A 32 9.05 -2.85 -9.60
N PHE A 33 7.85 -3.37 -9.34
CA PHE A 33 6.63 -2.56 -9.42
C PHE A 33 6.63 -1.45 -8.37
N TYR A 34 6.84 -1.81 -7.11
CA TYR A 34 6.73 -0.83 -6.03
C TYR A 34 7.84 0.22 -6.06
N VAL A 35 9.02 -0.14 -6.56
CA VAL A 35 10.13 0.82 -6.72
C VAL A 35 9.89 1.72 -7.94
N LYS A 36 9.63 1.13 -9.11
CA LYS A 36 9.53 1.90 -10.36
C LYS A 36 8.23 2.66 -10.50
N VAL A 37 7.12 2.05 -10.08
CA VAL A 37 5.80 2.65 -10.24
C VAL A 37 5.43 3.52 -9.06
N LEU A 38 5.65 3.03 -7.84
CA LEU A 38 5.20 3.73 -6.62
C LEU A 38 6.32 4.49 -5.90
N GLY A 39 7.55 4.43 -6.40
CA GLY A 39 8.65 5.22 -5.84
C GLY A 39 9.12 4.80 -4.45
N MET A 40 8.84 3.58 -4.05
CA MET A 40 9.29 3.08 -2.75
C MET A 40 10.76 2.67 -2.81
N GLU A 41 11.41 2.64 -1.65
CA GLU A 41 12.77 2.15 -1.53
C GLU A 41 12.75 0.69 -1.10
N VAL A 42 13.60 -0.14 -1.70
CA VAL A 42 13.77 -1.52 -1.24
C VAL A 42 14.81 -1.54 -0.14
N VAL A 43 14.49 -2.22 0.97
CA VAL A 43 15.36 -2.36 2.13
C VAL A 43 15.60 -3.84 2.37
N ARG A 44 16.85 -4.20 2.55
CA ARG A 44 17.23 -5.55 2.95
C ARG A 44 17.53 -5.55 4.44
N PHE A 45 16.96 -6.49 5.17
CA PHE A 45 17.17 -6.57 6.62
C PHE A 45 17.19 -8.02 7.07
N GLY A 46 17.74 -8.26 8.27
CA GLY A 46 17.90 -9.61 8.77
C GLY A 46 18.67 -10.48 7.77
N GLU A 47 18.32 -11.74 7.67
CA GLU A 47 18.92 -12.66 6.73
C GLU A 47 17.96 -12.94 5.59
N GLY A 48 18.23 -12.34 4.42
CA GLY A 48 17.47 -12.59 3.22
C GLY A 48 16.05 -12.04 3.25
N ARG A 49 15.78 -11.04 4.08
CA ARG A 49 14.46 -10.43 4.19
C ARG A 49 14.46 -9.09 3.46
N TYR A 50 13.33 -8.77 2.83
CA TYR A 50 13.17 -7.54 2.05
C TYR A 50 11.92 -6.81 2.49
N ALA A 51 11.98 -5.49 2.43
CA ALA A 51 10.85 -4.61 2.70
C ALA A 51 10.84 -3.46 1.70
N LEU A 52 9.66 -2.87 1.55
CA LEU A 52 9.45 -1.67 0.75
C LEU A 52 9.20 -0.53 1.73
N GLN A 53 10.10 0.45 1.74
CA GLN A 53 10.06 1.58 2.67
C GLN A 53 9.40 2.77 1.99
N PHE A 54 8.50 3.42 2.70
CA PHE A 54 7.87 4.67 2.26
C PHE A 54 7.46 5.47 3.50
N GLY A 55 7.65 6.79 3.44
CA GLY A 55 7.37 7.63 4.59
C GLY A 55 8.03 7.07 5.85
N ARG A 56 7.23 6.80 6.86
CA ARG A 56 7.70 6.24 8.15
C ARG A 56 7.23 4.81 8.35
N GLN A 57 6.86 4.13 7.27
CA GLN A 57 6.30 2.80 7.31
C GLN A 57 7.00 1.90 6.30
N LYS A 58 6.75 0.62 6.39
CA LYS A 58 7.27 -0.32 5.39
C LYS A 58 6.31 -1.48 5.20
N ILE A 59 6.48 -2.16 4.08
CA ILE A 59 5.81 -3.41 3.78
C ILE A 59 6.88 -4.48 3.73
N ASN A 60 6.86 -5.39 4.69
CA ASN A 60 7.75 -6.55 4.66
C ASN A 60 7.23 -7.53 3.61
N LEU A 61 8.13 -8.15 2.85
CA LEU A 61 7.75 -9.05 1.77
C LEU A 61 8.05 -10.49 2.15
N HIS A 62 7.03 -11.36 2.01
CA HIS A 62 7.18 -12.82 2.09
C HIS A 62 6.93 -13.38 0.70
N GLU A 63 7.84 -14.17 0.17
CA GLU A 63 7.59 -14.89 -1.06
C GLU A 63 6.81 -16.17 -0.74
N ARG A 64 5.74 -16.43 -1.49
CA ARG A 64 4.90 -17.59 -1.26
C ARG A 64 5.71 -18.87 -1.26
N GLY A 65 5.53 -19.69 -0.23
CA GLY A 65 6.27 -20.92 -0.04
C GLY A 65 7.60 -20.76 0.69
N ARG A 66 8.01 -19.51 0.95
CA ARG A 66 9.25 -19.20 1.67
C ARG A 66 9.03 -18.18 2.77
N GLU A 67 7.85 -18.15 3.33
CA GLU A 67 7.49 -17.21 4.37
C GLU A 67 8.35 -17.41 5.62
N PHE A 68 8.54 -16.35 6.37
CA PHE A 68 9.22 -16.37 7.67
C PHE A 68 8.16 -16.48 8.77
N GLU A 69 8.41 -17.33 9.74
CA GLU A 69 7.49 -17.49 10.88
C GLU A 69 7.77 -16.43 11.96
N PRO A 70 6.76 -15.95 12.69
CA PRO A 70 5.34 -16.23 12.48
C PRO A 70 4.79 -15.50 11.28
N LYS A 71 3.72 -16.00 10.71
CA LYS A 71 3.07 -15.41 9.53
C LYS A 71 1.55 -15.41 9.69
N ALA A 72 0.89 -14.74 8.76
CA ALA A 72 -0.57 -14.75 8.71
C ALA A 72 -1.09 -16.20 8.52
N ASP A 73 -2.29 -16.46 9.00
CA ASP A 73 -2.90 -17.77 8.88
C ASP A 73 -3.14 -18.19 7.44
N THR A 74 -3.54 -17.21 6.60
CA THR A 74 -3.84 -17.46 5.18
C THR A 74 -3.05 -16.50 4.33
N PRO A 75 -1.72 -16.73 4.16
CA PRO A 75 -0.86 -15.81 3.43
C PRO A 75 -0.94 -16.09 1.93
N LEU A 76 -1.86 -15.41 1.25
CA LEU A 76 -2.09 -15.61 -0.19
C LEU A 76 -1.77 -14.35 -0.98
N PRO A 77 -1.03 -14.47 -2.10
CA PRO A 77 -0.87 -13.36 -3.03
C PRO A 77 -2.21 -12.89 -3.58
N GLY A 78 -2.36 -11.57 -3.76
CA GLY A 78 -3.55 -11.02 -4.39
C GLY A 78 -4.73 -10.78 -3.46
N SER A 79 -4.53 -10.89 -2.14
CA SER A 79 -5.61 -10.70 -1.18
C SER A 79 -5.59 -9.33 -0.49
N ALA A 80 -4.64 -8.47 -0.83
CA ALA A 80 -4.52 -7.16 -0.19
C ALA A 80 -5.28 -6.08 -0.96
N ASP A 81 -5.71 -5.08 -0.21
CA ASP A 81 -6.41 -3.90 -0.70
C ASP A 81 -5.86 -2.74 0.13
N LEU A 82 -5.02 -1.90 -0.49
CA LEU A 82 -4.25 -0.90 0.23
C LEU A 82 -4.50 0.48 -0.35
N CYS A 83 -4.57 1.49 0.52
CA CYS A 83 -4.64 2.88 0.12
C CYS A 83 -3.38 3.61 0.61
N PHE A 84 -2.69 4.25 -0.32
CA PHE A 84 -1.52 5.08 -0.04
C PHE A 84 -1.86 6.53 -0.26
N ILE A 85 -1.50 7.39 0.69
CA ILE A 85 -1.57 8.83 0.51
C ILE A 85 -0.26 9.28 -0.12
N ALA A 86 -0.35 9.91 -1.29
CA ALA A 86 0.82 10.42 -1.99
C ALA A 86 1.01 11.90 -1.68
N ASP A 87 2.25 12.32 -1.53
CA ASP A 87 2.59 13.75 -1.49
C ASP A 87 2.49 14.35 -2.89
N THR A 88 2.72 13.55 -3.91
CA THR A 88 2.62 13.96 -5.31
C THR A 88 1.17 14.28 -5.66
N PRO A 89 0.89 15.44 -6.29
CA PRO A 89 -0.46 15.76 -6.74
C PRO A 89 -1.03 14.66 -7.64
N LEU A 90 -2.31 14.37 -7.48
CA LEU A 90 -2.94 13.24 -8.15
C LEU A 90 -2.84 13.30 -9.67
N ASP A 91 -2.91 14.49 -10.27
CA ASP A 91 -2.75 14.63 -11.72
C ASP A 91 -1.37 14.17 -12.18
N ASP A 92 -0.34 14.42 -11.37
CA ASP A 92 1.02 13.96 -11.68
C ASP A 92 1.16 12.46 -11.44
N VAL A 93 0.47 11.93 -10.44
CA VAL A 93 0.41 10.48 -10.21
C VAL A 93 -0.19 9.78 -11.44
N ILE A 94 -1.29 10.32 -11.96
CA ILE A 94 -1.96 9.77 -13.15
C ILE A 94 -1.01 9.76 -14.34
N ARG A 95 -0.32 10.88 -14.60
CA ARG A 95 0.65 10.97 -15.71
C ARG A 95 1.77 9.95 -15.55
N HIS A 96 2.27 9.80 -14.33
CA HIS A 96 3.32 8.83 -14.04
C HIS A 96 2.87 7.39 -14.29
N LEU A 97 1.67 7.03 -13.81
CA LEU A 97 1.11 5.70 -14.04
C LEU A 97 0.96 5.40 -15.52
N GLU A 98 0.48 6.38 -16.28
CA GLU A 98 0.37 6.26 -17.74
C GLU A 98 1.73 6.04 -18.38
N SER A 99 2.74 6.80 -17.94
CA SER A 99 4.11 6.66 -18.47
C SER A 99 4.73 5.30 -18.15
N CYS A 100 4.31 4.68 -17.06
CA CYS A 100 4.76 3.34 -16.69
C CYS A 100 3.94 2.22 -17.34
N GLY A 101 2.93 2.57 -18.11
CA GLY A 101 2.06 1.59 -18.74
C GLY A 101 1.15 0.86 -17.76
N VAL A 102 0.85 1.47 -16.61
CA VAL A 102 -0.01 0.89 -15.58
C VAL A 102 -1.44 1.39 -15.79
N PRO A 103 -2.39 0.51 -16.15
CA PRO A 103 -3.77 0.94 -16.37
C PRO A 103 -4.42 1.41 -15.07
N ILE A 104 -5.16 2.51 -15.14
CA ILE A 104 -6.00 2.97 -14.05
C ILE A 104 -7.33 2.25 -14.18
N GLU A 105 -7.67 1.44 -13.20
CA GLU A 105 -8.88 0.63 -13.22
C GLU A 105 -10.10 1.49 -12.91
N GLU A 106 -9.97 2.45 -12.01
CA GLU A 106 -11.06 3.32 -11.61
C GLU A 106 -10.49 4.65 -11.11
N GLY A 107 -11.26 5.72 -11.29
CA GLY A 107 -10.92 7.04 -10.80
C GLY A 107 -10.40 7.99 -11.89
N PRO A 108 -10.15 9.24 -11.51
CA PRO A 108 -10.21 9.82 -10.15
C PRO A 108 -11.63 9.82 -9.57
N ALA A 109 -11.75 9.49 -8.31
CA ALA A 109 -13.04 9.41 -7.63
C ALA A 109 -12.92 9.88 -6.18
N ALA A 110 -14.00 10.42 -5.64
CA ALA A 110 -14.06 10.82 -4.24
C ALA A 110 -14.25 9.58 -3.37
N ARG A 111 -13.49 9.52 -2.30
CA ARG A 111 -13.56 8.43 -1.32
C ARG A 111 -13.42 9.00 0.09
N THR A 112 -13.66 8.18 1.09
CA THR A 112 -13.52 8.58 2.50
C THR A 112 -12.22 7.99 3.04
N GLY A 113 -11.29 8.88 3.39
CA GLY A 113 -10.05 8.48 4.04
C GLY A 113 -10.20 8.46 5.55
N ALA A 114 -9.13 8.09 6.24
CA ALA A 114 -9.13 8.03 7.70
C ALA A 114 -9.39 9.39 8.34
N MET A 115 -8.93 10.47 7.69
CA MET A 115 -9.00 11.83 8.23
C MET A 115 -9.91 12.76 7.42
N GLY A 116 -10.69 12.23 6.49
CA GLY A 116 -11.60 13.03 5.68
C GLY A 116 -11.63 12.62 4.23
N GLU A 117 -12.15 13.48 3.38
CA GLU A 117 -12.32 13.17 1.97
C GLU A 117 -10.99 13.11 1.23
N ILE A 118 -10.85 12.09 0.40
CA ILE A 118 -9.70 11.89 -0.48
C ILE A 118 -10.19 11.76 -1.93
N ARG A 119 -9.28 12.03 -2.88
CA ARG A 119 -9.50 11.69 -4.28
C ARG A 119 -8.51 10.60 -4.66
N SER A 120 -9.01 9.59 -5.34
CA SER A 120 -8.28 8.34 -5.51
C SER A 120 -8.28 7.83 -6.94
N VAL A 121 -7.20 7.17 -7.31
CA VAL A 121 -7.13 6.30 -8.49
C VAL A 121 -6.76 4.90 -8.02
N TYR A 122 -7.21 3.90 -8.76
CA TYR A 122 -7.02 2.48 -8.43
C TYR A 122 -6.22 1.78 -9.52
N VAL A 123 -5.21 1.03 -9.11
CA VAL A 123 -4.41 0.21 -10.02
C VAL A 123 -4.21 -1.18 -9.42
N ARG A 124 -3.63 -2.10 -10.18
CA ARG A 124 -3.29 -3.45 -9.70
C ARG A 124 -1.79 -3.63 -9.67
N ASP A 125 -1.30 -4.27 -8.61
CA ASP A 125 0.10 -4.66 -8.53
C ASP A 125 0.31 -6.02 -9.26
N PRO A 126 1.54 -6.57 -9.30
CA PRO A 126 1.80 -7.83 -10.01
C PRO A 126 0.97 -9.02 -9.56
N ASP A 127 0.56 -9.06 -8.29
CA ASP A 127 -0.29 -10.13 -7.75
C ASP A 127 -1.77 -9.82 -7.84
N ARG A 128 -2.13 -8.70 -8.48
CA ARG A 128 -3.51 -8.24 -8.60
C ARG A 128 -4.10 -7.71 -7.29
N ASN A 129 -3.25 -7.35 -6.33
CA ASN A 129 -3.70 -6.59 -5.17
C ASN A 129 -4.26 -5.26 -5.64
N LEU A 130 -5.33 -4.80 -5.00
CA LEU A 130 -5.92 -3.50 -5.31
C LEU A 130 -5.14 -2.41 -4.60
N ILE A 131 -4.61 -1.47 -5.37
CA ILE A 131 -3.81 -0.36 -4.84
C ILE A 131 -4.53 0.94 -5.17
N GLU A 132 -4.90 1.65 -4.12
CA GLU A 132 -5.51 2.97 -4.21
C GLU A 132 -4.45 4.00 -3.90
N ILE A 133 -4.32 5.04 -4.74
CA ILE A 133 -3.37 6.13 -4.53
C ILE A 133 -4.18 7.41 -4.46
N SER A 134 -3.97 8.19 -3.40
CA SER A 134 -4.89 9.26 -3.05
C SER A 134 -4.19 10.53 -2.57
N ASN A 135 -4.89 11.64 -2.75
CA ASN A 135 -4.57 12.90 -2.08
C ASN A 135 -5.76 13.27 -1.19
N TYR A 136 -5.48 13.90 -0.05
CA TYR A 136 -6.55 14.54 0.71
C TYR A 136 -7.05 15.78 -0.02
N VAL A 137 -8.36 15.99 0.02
CA VAL A 137 -8.99 17.12 -0.68
C VAL A 137 -8.78 18.42 0.09
N SER A 138 -8.81 18.35 1.42
CA SER A 138 -8.55 19.50 2.27
C SER A 138 -7.60 19.11 3.40
N GLU A 139 -6.83 20.08 3.83
CA GLU A 139 -5.82 19.91 4.86
C GLU A 139 -6.33 20.30 6.24
#